data_7a903edfc4e7d94c8fdd7bc743bf0469
#
_entry.id   7a903edfc4e7d94c8fdd7bc743bf0469
#
_cell.length_a   1.000
_cell.length_b   1.000
_cell.length_c   1.000
_cell.angle_alpha   90.00
_cell.angle_beta   90.00
_cell.angle_gamma   90.00
#
_symmetry.space_group_name_H-M   'P 1'
#
loop_
_entity.id
_entity.type
_entity.pdbx_description
1 polymer ?
#
loop_
_entity_poly.entity_id
_entity_poly.type
_entity_poly.pdbx_seq_one_letter_code
_entity_poly.pdbx_strand_id
1 'polypeptide(L)'
;MRYGTSLLLIIILLACANQPVRAAESDVSFVVYGIGETPCSEFVELIDVSAWQSGGVRAEDSEVYLTYKTWLHGYLTGRNKERGDAGKQIIAALSDKLTYKFAAKYCVENPDDTIQDAAEDHWLTLKSWEGIKD
;
A
#
# COMPACT_ATOMS: atom_id res chain seq x y z
N MET A 1 21.62 -55.78 35.89
CA MET A 1 21.75 -55.13 34.58
C MET A 1 20.56 -54.18 34.42
N ARG A 2 20.71 -52.88 34.73
CA ARG A 2 19.61 -51.87 34.71
C ARG A 2 20.14 -50.55 34.11
N TYR A 3 20.49 -50.54 32.84
CA TYR A 3 20.94 -49.32 32.13
C TYR A 3 20.11 -48.95 30.92
N GLY A 4 18.95 -49.62 30.67
CA GLY A 4 18.16 -49.39 29.46
C GLY A 4 17.17 -48.23 29.49
N THR A 5 16.81 -47.71 30.67
CA THR A 5 15.72 -46.72 30.78
C THR A 5 16.19 -45.27 30.76
N SER A 6 17.46 -45.01 31.13
CA SER A 6 17.99 -43.62 31.17
C SER A 6 18.31 -43.06 29.78
N LEU A 7 18.67 -43.90 28.81
CA LEU A 7 19.05 -43.44 27.44
C LEU A 7 17.84 -42.96 26.64
N LEU A 8 16.66 -43.56 26.85
CA LEU A 8 15.44 -43.19 26.11
C LEU A 8 14.90 -41.81 26.54
N LEU A 9 15.06 -41.45 27.82
CA LEU A 9 14.63 -40.16 28.36
C LEU A 9 15.43 -38.97 27.81
N ILE A 10 16.74 -39.17 27.58
CA ILE A 10 17.62 -38.13 27.04
C ILE A 10 17.32 -37.81 25.57
N ILE A 11 16.93 -38.83 24.78
CA ILE A 11 16.61 -38.65 23.37
C ILE A 11 15.31 -37.85 23.20
N ILE A 12 14.33 -38.05 24.08
CA ILE A 12 13.04 -37.31 24.02
C ILE A 12 13.23 -35.83 24.38
N LEU A 13 14.14 -35.49 25.30
CA LEU A 13 14.44 -34.11 25.67
C LEU A 13 15.17 -33.31 24.59
N LEU A 14 15.98 -33.96 23.76
CA LEU A 14 16.68 -33.32 22.64
C LEU A 14 15.77 -33.08 21.42
N ALA A 15 14.69 -33.82 21.25
CA ALA A 15 13.75 -33.63 20.13
C ALA A 15 12.85 -32.40 20.29
N CYS A 16 12.65 -31.89 21.52
CA CYS A 16 11.84 -30.69 21.76
C CYS A 16 12.59 -29.36 21.52
N ALA A 17 13.92 -29.37 21.39
CA ALA A 17 14.73 -28.17 21.29
C ALA A 17 14.82 -27.57 19.85
N ASN A 18 14.34 -28.29 18.84
CA ASN A 18 14.43 -27.88 17.44
C ASN A 18 13.09 -27.56 16.79
N GLN A 19 12.11 -27.12 17.56
CA GLN A 19 10.93 -26.54 16.92
C GLN A 19 11.32 -25.14 16.41
N PRO A 20 11.22 -24.88 15.08
CA PRO A 20 11.37 -23.53 14.60
C PRO A 20 10.27 -22.69 15.26
N VAL A 21 10.67 -21.69 16.01
CA VAL A 21 9.76 -20.65 16.48
C VAL A 21 9.22 -20.00 15.20
N ARG A 22 8.05 -20.45 14.77
CA ARG A 22 7.26 -19.66 13.81
C ARG A 22 6.98 -18.36 14.53
N ALA A 23 7.70 -17.31 14.13
CA ALA A 23 7.24 -15.96 14.39
C ALA A 23 5.77 -15.93 13.98
N ALA A 24 4.88 -15.69 14.93
CA ALA A 24 3.50 -15.38 14.59
C ALA A 24 3.60 -14.19 13.64
N GLU A 25 3.27 -14.41 12.39
CA GLU A 25 3.05 -13.36 11.41
C GLU A 25 1.91 -12.54 12.04
N SER A 26 2.29 -11.45 12.67
CA SER A 26 1.31 -10.52 13.21
C SER A 26 0.57 -10.00 12.01
N ASP A 27 -0.65 -10.45 11.84
CA ASP A 27 -1.62 -9.87 10.92
C ASP A 27 -1.92 -8.45 11.45
N VAL A 28 -0.95 -7.57 11.28
CA VAL A 28 -1.11 -6.16 11.57
C VAL A 28 -1.97 -5.63 10.44
N SER A 29 -3.29 -5.74 10.63
CA SER A 29 -4.22 -5.05 9.75
C SER A 29 -3.91 -3.56 9.84
N PHE A 30 -3.34 -3.02 8.78
CA PHE A 30 -3.07 -1.60 8.67
C PHE A 30 -4.42 -0.88 8.57
N VAL A 31 -4.73 -0.07 9.56
CA VAL A 31 -5.97 0.71 9.56
C VAL A 31 -5.68 2.05 8.89
N VAL A 32 -6.34 2.30 7.79
CA VAL A 32 -6.35 3.60 7.11
C VAL A 32 -7.50 4.43 7.65
N TYR A 33 -7.25 5.69 7.89
CA TYR A 33 -8.27 6.63 8.37
C TYR A 33 -8.56 7.70 7.32
N GLY A 34 -9.82 8.10 7.25
CA GLY A 34 -10.23 9.24 6.44
C GLY A 34 -10.31 8.94 4.95
N ILE A 35 -9.76 9.82 4.14
CA ILE A 35 -9.92 9.82 2.67
C ILE A 35 -9.48 8.51 2.00
N GLY A 36 -8.51 7.82 2.56
CA GLY A 36 -8.05 6.54 2.02
C GLY A 36 -9.13 5.46 1.98
N GLU A 37 -10.08 5.50 2.91
CA GLU A 37 -11.20 4.55 2.99
C GLU A 37 -12.36 4.91 2.06
N THR A 38 -12.31 6.09 1.40
CA THR A 38 -13.38 6.50 0.48
C THR A 38 -13.51 5.50 -0.64
N PRO A 39 -14.71 4.92 -0.88
CA PRO A 39 -14.95 4.05 -2.02
C PRO A 39 -14.67 4.76 -3.34
N CYS A 40 -14.12 4.07 -4.30
CA CYS A 40 -13.86 4.58 -5.63
C CYS A 40 -15.12 5.11 -6.31
N SER A 41 -16.26 4.43 -6.12
CA SER A 41 -17.56 4.90 -6.63
C SER A 41 -17.94 6.29 -6.09
N GLU A 42 -17.75 6.53 -4.80
CA GLU A 42 -18.01 7.86 -4.19
C GLU A 42 -17.04 8.92 -4.72
N PHE A 43 -15.76 8.59 -4.82
CA PHE A 43 -14.77 9.51 -5.37
C PHE A 43 -15.12 9.93 -6.80
N VAL A 44 -15.52 8.97 -7.64
CA VAL A 44 -15.88 9.24 -9.04
C VAL A 44 -17.12 10.13 -9.15
N GLU A 45 -18.08 10.04 -8.21
CA GLU A 45 -19.25 10.93 -8.15
C GLU A 45 -18.86 12.37 -7.76
N LEU A 46 -17.83 12.53 -6.91
CA LEU A 46 -17.34 13.84 -6.45
C LEU A 46 -16.52 14.57 -7.52
N ILE A 47 -15.92 13.82 -8.45
CA ILE A 47 -15.12 14.38 -9.54
C ILE A 47 -15.95 14.35 -10.83
N ASP A 48 -16.02 15.46 -11.55
CA ASP A 48 -16.59 15.45 -12.91
C ASP A 48 -15.58 14.82 -13.89
N VAL A 49 -15.64 13.47 -13.98
CA VAL A 49 -14.74 12.69 -14.83
C VAL A 49 -14.87 13.11 -16.30
N SER A 50 -16.07 13.47 -16.76
CA SER A 50 -16.30 13.84 -18.16
C SER A 50 -15.70 15.21 -18.49
N ALA A 51 -15.89 16.17 -17.59
CA ALA A 51 -15.26 17.47 -17.69
C ALA A 51 -13.73 17.37 -17.64
N TRP A 52 -13.24 16.47 -16.81
CA TRP A 52 -11.82 16.23 -16.67
C TRP A 52 -11.19 15.55 -17.89
N GLN A 53 -11.87 14.58 -18.50
CA GLN A 53 -11.43 13.94 -19.75
C GLN A 53 -11.42 14.91 -20.94
N SER A 54 -12.37 15.85 -20.96
CA SER A 54 -12.47 16.86 -22.03
C SER A 54 -11.53 18.06 -21.84
N GLY A 55 -10.80 18.13 -20.74
CA GLY A 55 -9.89 19.26 -20.43
C GLY A 55 -10.63 20.55 -20.05
N GLY A 56 -11.94 20.48 -19.83
CA GLY A 56 -12.82 21.65 -19.66
C GLY A 56 -13.00 22.20 -18.25
N VAL A 57 -12.59 21.49 -17.21
CA VAL A 57 -12.67 21.97 -15.82
C VAL A 57 -11.27 22.20 -15.27
N ARG A 58 -11.06 23.38 -14.70
CA ARG A 58 -9.99 23.62 -13.74
C ARG A 58 -10.32 22.89 -12.43
N ALA A 59 -10.30 21.56 -12.48
CA ALA A 59 -10.41 20.74 -11.28
C ALA A 59 -9.38 21.14 -10.21
N GLU A 60 -8.31 21.76 -10.65
CA GLU A 60 -7.17 22.20 -9.84
C GLU A 60 -7.53 23.21 -8.75
N ASP A 61 -8.69 23.91 -8.88
CA ASP A 61 -9.14 24.93 -7.92
C ASP A 61 -10.27 24.41 -7.00
N SER A 62 -10.73 23.17 -7.16
CA SER A 62 -11.78 22.63 -6.30
C SER A 62 -11.22 22.12 -4.97
N GLU A 63 -11.96 22.35 -3.88
CA GLU A 63 -11.62 21.83 -2.55
C GLU A 63 -11.49 20.30 -2.57
N VAL A 64 -12.37 19.62 -3.32
CA VAL A 64 -12.33 18.17 -3.51
C VAL A 64 -11.01 17.74 -4.14
N TYR A 65 -10.60 18.38 -5.23
CA TYR A 65 -9.32 18.07 -5.87
C TYR A 65 -8.14 18.26 -4.93
N LEU A 66 -8.06 19.39 -4.23
CA LEU A 66 -6.96 19.68 -3.32
C LEU A 66 -6.90 18.67 -2.17
N THR A 67 -8.06 18.26 -1.66
CA THR A 67 -8.16 17.31 -0.56
C THR A 67 -7.63 15.94 -0.96
N TYR A 68 -8.12 15.35 -2.02
CA TYR A 68 -7.66 14.04 -2.50
C TYR A 68 -6.22 14.06 -3.00
N LYS A 69 -5.84 15.10 -3.72
CA LYS A 69 -4.45 15.30 -4.16
C LYS A 69 -3.50 15.31 -2.97
N THR A 70 -3.81 16.09 -1.94
CA THR A 70 -2.95 16.21 -0.75
C THR A 70 -2.80 14.87 -0.04
N TRP A 71 -3.90 14.13 0.10
CA TRP A 71 -3.87 12.82 0.72
C TRP A 71 -3.03 11.82 -0.11
N LEU A 72 -3.26 11.73 -1.42
CA LEU A 72 -2.51 10.84 -2.33
C LEU A 72 -1.01 11.13 -2.28
N HIS A 73 -0.63 12.41 -2.27
CA HIS A 73 0.76 12.83 -2.14
C HIS A 73 1.36 12.46 -0.78
N GLY A 74 0.59 12.65 0.30
CA GLY A 74 1.00 12.24 1.63
C GLY A 74 1.27 10.73 1.70
N TYR A 75 0.39 9.93 1.12
CA TYR A 75 0.55 8.48 1.03
C TYR A 75 1.85 8.09 0.29
N LEU A 76 2.05 8.58 -0.93
CA LEU A 76 3.23 8.26 -1.73
C LEU A 76 4.53 8.78 -1.09
N THR A 77 4.47 9.94 -0.44
CA THR A 77 5.60 10.49 0.31
C THR A 77 5.96 9.61 1.50
N GLY A 78 4.95 9.09 2.22
CA GLY A 78 5.14 8.15 3.32
C GLY A 78 5.81 6.86 2.85
N ARG A 79 5.35 6.29 1.74
CA ARG A 79 5.96 5.10 1.11
C ARG A 79 7.41 5.34 0.70
N ASN A 80 7.71 6.52 0.13
CA ASN A 80 9.08 6.91 -0.21
C ASN A 80 9.96 7.06 1.03
N LYS A 81 9.42 7.66 2.09
CA LYS A 81 10.15 7.80 3.34
C LYS A 81 10.50 6.45 3.95
N GLU A 82 9.54 5.54 4.02
CA GLU A 82 9.76 4.17 4.50
C GLU A 82 10.88 3.47 3.73
N ARG A 83 10.89 3.58 2.40
CA ARG A 83 11.97 3.02 1.57
C ARG A 83 13.32 3.67 1.86
N GLY A 84 13.35 5.00 1.94
CA GLY A 84 14.58 5.76 2.24
C GLY A 84 15.14 5.39 3.62
N ASP A 85 14.30 5.28 4.64
CA ASP A 85 14.70 4.87 5.99
C ASP A 85 15.28 3.43 5.99
N ALA A 86 14.76 2.56 5.12
CA ALA A 86 15.28 1.20 4.91
C ALA A 86 16.53 1.15 3.99
N GLY A 87 17.08 2.29 3.57
CA GLY A 87 18.23 2.36 2.67
C GLY A 87 17.94 1.87 1.25
N LYS A 88 16.67 1.81 0.85
CA LYS A 88 16.23 1.38 -0.49
C LYS A 88 16.12 2.59 -1.42
N GLN A 89 16.19 2.33 -2.74
CA GLN A 89 15.97 3.36 -3.75
C GLN A 89 14.56 3.96 -3.61
N ILE A 90 14.47 5.28 -3.60
CA ILE A 90 13.21 6.03 -3.60
C ILE A 90 12.74 6.33 -5.03
N ILE A 91 11.44 6.59 -5.19
CA ILE A 91 10.85 7.03 -6.45
C ILE A 91 11.05 8.54 -6.57
N ALA A 92 11.71 8.98 -7.66
CA ALA A 92 12.00 10.39 -7.89
C ALA A 92 10.87 11.15 -8.60
N ALA A 93 10.14 10.50 -9.48
CA ALA A 93 9.15 11.13 -10.36
C ALA A 93 7.73 11.11 -9.78
N LEU A 94 7.50 11.82 -8.68
CA LEU A 94 6.14 12.07 -8.18
C LEU A 94 5.58 13.34 -8.81
N SER A 95 4.58 13.20 -9.67
CA SER A 95 3.88 14.32 -10.30
C SER A 95 2.46 14.42 -9.77
N ASP A 96 2.12 15.57 -9.19
CA ASP A 96 0.79 15.89 -8.64
C ASP A 96 -0.33 15.55 -9.61
N LYS A 97 -0.19 16.04 -10.83
CA LYS A 97 -1.19 15.89 -11.87
C LYS A 97 -1.36 14.45 -12.32
N LEU A 98 -0.25 13.71 -12.44
CA LEU A 98 -0.29 12.30 -12.85
C LEU A 98 -0.87 11.42 -11.75
N THR A 99 -0.52 11.66 -10.49
CA THR A 99 -1.03 10.91 -9.35
C THR A 99 -2.55 10.98 -9.25
N TYR A 100 -3.11 12.19 -9.34
CA TYR A 100 -4.56 12.36 -9.30
C TYR A 100 -5.25 11.72 -10.52
N LYS A 101 -4.65 11.87 -11.71
CA LYS A 101 -5.14 11.24 -12.94
C LYS A 101 -5.18 9.73 -12.84
N PHE A 102 -4.15 9.17 -12.26
CA PHE A 102 -4.05 7.73 -12.07
C PHE A 102 -5.17 7.24 -11.16
N ALA A 103 -5.36 7.88 -10.00
CA ALA A 103 -6.41 7.52 -9.06
C ALA A 103 -7.81 7.63 -9.70
N ALA A 104 -8.08 8.71 -10.45
CA ALA A 104 -9.35 8.87 -11.14
C ALA A 104 -9.60 7.76 -12.17
N LYS A 105 -8.60 7.41 -12.97
CA LYS A 105 -8.71 6.32 -13.94
C LYS A 105 -8.93 4.98 -13.24
N TYR A 106 -8.12 4.68 -12.23
CA TYR A 106 -8.23 3.44 -11.45
C TYR A 106 -9.63 3.28 -10.87
N CYS A 107 -10.16 4.33 -10.24
CA CYS A 107 -11.47 4.30 -9.61
C CYS A 107 -12.65 4.15 -10.59
N VAL A 108 -12.52 4.67 -11.81
CA VAL A 108 -13.52 4.41 -12.88
C VAL A 108 -13.54 2.93 -13.25
N GLU A 109 -12.38 2.28 -13.28
CA GLU A 109 -12.22 0.88 -13.67
C GLU A 109 -12.53 -0.09 -12.51
N ASN A 110 -12.40 0.37 -11.23
CA ASN A 110 -12.52 -0.44 -10.02
C ASN A 110 -13.43 0.26 -8.97
N PRO A 111 -14.74 0.36 -9.22
CA PRO A 111 -15.66 1.14 -8.39
C PRO A 111 -15.86 0.60 -6.96
N ASP A 112 -15.60 -0.69 -6.74
CA ASP A 112 -15.75 -1.37 -5.45
C ASP A 112 -14.50 -1.25 -4.55
N ASP A 113 -13.37 -0.77 -5.10
CA ASP A 113 -12.13 -0.53 -4.38
C ASP A 113 -12.15 0.82 -3.67
N THR A 114 -11.04 1.15 -2.99
CA THR A 114 -10.86 2.39 -2.25
C THR A 114 -9.81 3.31 -2.88
N ILE A 115 -9.76 4.55 -2.44
CA ILE A 115 -8.68 5.51 -2.80
C ILE A 115 -7.31 4.99 -2.38
N GLN A 116 -7.23 4.24 -1.28
CA GLN A 116 -5.97 3.62 -0.87
C GLN A 116 -5.52 2.57 -1.87
N ASP A 117 -6.43 1.72 -2.37
CA ASP A 117 -6.09 0.71 -3.37
C ASP A 117 -5.58 1.38 -4.65
N ALA A 118 -6.21 2.47 -5.06
CA ALA A 118 -5.74 3.30 -6.18
C ALA A 118 -4.34 3.88 -5.95
N ALA A 119 -4.04 4.34 -4.73
CA ALA A 119 -2.73 4.88 -4.37
C ALA A 119 -1.65 3.79 -4.34
N GLU A 120 -1.98 2.60 -3.84
CA GLU A 120 -1.05 1.46 -3.82
C GLU A 120 -0.76 0.95 -5.23
N ASP A 121 -1.76 0.81 -6.09
CA ASP A 121 -1.56 0.42 -7.49
C ASP A 121 -0.70 1.45 -8.24
N HIS A 122 -0.94 2.74 -7.99
CA HIS A 122 -0.08 3.80 -8.54
C HIS A 122 1.36 3.68 -8.05
N TRP A 123 1.57 3.41 -6.76
CA TRP A 123 2.88 3.17 -6.17
C TRP A 123 3.62 2.01 -6.85
N LEU A 124 2.96 0.87 -7.04
CA LEU A 124 3.51 -0.29 -7.72
C LEU A 124 3.86 0.01 -9.19
N THR A 125 3.01 0.78 -9.85
CA THR A 125 3.23 1.24 -11.22
C THR A 125 4.47 2.12 -11.32
N LEU A 126 4.62 3.09 -10.43
CA LEU A 126 5.80 3.98 -10.39
C LEU A 126 7.09 3.19 -10.13
N LYS A 127 7.07 2.23 -9.20
CA LYS A 127 8.21 1.33 -8.98
C LYS A 127 8.60 0.58 -10.25
N SER A 128 7.61 0.05 -10.96
CA SER A 128 7.82 -0.68 -12.21
C SER A 128 8.45 0.22 -13.29
N TRP A 129 7.98 1.45 -13.44
CA TRP A 129 8.52 2.40 -14.42
C TRP A 129 9.97 2.78 -14.14
N GLU A 130 10.34 2.92 -12.89
CA GLU A 130 11.71 3.22 -12.48
C GLU A 130 12.60 1.95 -12.39
N GLY A 131 12.07 0.77 -12.70
CA GLY A 131 12.81 -0.49 -12.64
C GLY A 131 13.22 -0.90 -11.23
N ILE A 132 12.51 -0.38 -10.22
CA ILE A 132 12.79 -0.63 -8.81
C ILE A 132 12.32 -2.04 -8.44
N LYS A 133 13.25 -2.85 -7.92
CA LYS A 133 12.97 -4.17 -7.34
C LYS A 133 12.97 -4.08 -5.81
N ASP A 134 12.17 -4.91 -5.17
CA ASP A 134 12.12 -5.02 -3.69
C ASP A 134 13.30 -5.78 -3.11
#